data_dc779799926e2e77c6d1acb01fe69a59
#
_entry.id   dc779799926e2e77c6d1acb01fe69a59
#
_cell.length_a   1.000
_cell.length_b   1.000
_cell.length_c   1.000
_cell.angle_alpha   90.00
_cell.angle_beta   90.00
_cell.angle_gamma   90.00
#
_symmetry.space_group_name_H-M   'P 1'
#
loop_
_entity.id
_entity.type
_entity.pdbx_description
1 polymer ?
#
loop_
_entity_poly.entity_id
_entity_poly.type
_entity_poly.pdbx_seq_one_letter_code
_entity_poly.pdbx_strand_id
1 'polypeptide(L)'
;MKSRLIWIGAGLALAVLLLAFVQSILLGRAQLGKPLPAYGSVGDFSLTNQDAQPVSLATLRGHVWVADVIFTRCAGPCLKMSRQMKELQEALPASSQAKLVTLTTDPDFDNPAVLKAYARRFGADNNRWLFLTGAKQQLLSFETGSLKLTAIEKQPAERESPVDLFIHSTIFVIVDKQAQLRGIFETSGEGINPAEVKEQILAAVRRLERES
;
A
#
# COMPACT_ATOMS: atom_id res chain seq x y z
N MET A 1 62.59 10.32 9.19
CA MET A 1 61.98 9.09 8.64
C MET A 1 60.62 8.78 9.25
N LYS A 2 60.44 8.83 10.56
CA LYS A 2 59.18 8.48 11.24
C LYS A 2 57.95 9.31 10.83
N SER A 3 58.11 10.64 10.59
CA SER A 3 57.00 11.50 10.17
C SER A 3 56.48 11.20 8.75
N ARG A 4 57.37 10.83 7.82
CA ARG A 4 56.94 10.47 6.44
C ARG A 4 56.14 9.17 6.41
N LEU A 5 56.47 8.18 7.26
CA LEU A 5 55.70 6.95 7.37
C LEU A 5 54.29 7.19 7.95
N ILE A 6 54.14 8.12 8.90
CA ILE A 6 52.84 8.49 9.47
C ILE A 6 51.92 9.12 8.41
N TRP A 7 52.47 10.02 7.59
CA TRP A 7 51.69 10.65 6.52
C TRP A 7 51.31 9.68 5.38
N ILE A 8 52.18 8.72 5.06
CA ILE A 8 51.87 7.65 4.10
C ILE A 8 50.78 6.75 4.65
N GLY A 9 50.84 6.37 5.92
CA GLY A 9 49.80 5.55 6.58
C GLY A 9 48.43 6.26 6.66
N ALA A 10 48.44 7.56 7.00
CA ALA A 10 47.23 8.38 7.00
C ALA A 10 46.62 8.53 5.60
N GLY A 11 47.44 8.72 4.57
CA GLY A 11 46.96 8.77 3.19
C GLY A 11 46.35 7.46 2.69
N LEU A 12 46.97 6.33 3.04
CA LEU A 12 46.43 5.00 2.71
C LEU A 12 45.08 4.74 3.44
N ALA A 13 44.98 5.09 4.71
CA ALA A 13 43.74 4.93 5.48
C ALA A 13 42.63 5.79 4.88
N LEU A 14 42.90 7.04 4.49
CA LEU A 14 41.94 7.91 3.85
C LEU A 14 41.47 7.36 2.48
N ALA A 15 42.42 6.82 1.69
CA ALA A 15 42.10 6.20 0.39
C ALA A 15 41.17 4.97 0.56
N VAL A 16 41.42 4.12 1.56
CA VAL A 16 40.57 2.96 1.86
C VAL A 16 39.18 3.40 2.28
N LEU A 17 39.05 4.43 3.14
CA LEU A 17 37.77 4.98 3.55
C LEU A 17 36.97 5.58 2.38
N LEU A 18 37.66 6.31 1.49
CA LEU A 18 37.06 6.84 0.27
C LEU A 18 36.56 5.73 -0.67
N LEU A 19 37.38 4.69 -0.87
CA LEU A 19 36.96 3.52 -1.66
C LEU A 19 35.75 2.80 -1.06
N ALA A 20 35.74 2.57 0.26
CA ALA A 20 34.60 1.96 0.94
C ALA A 20 33.34 2.83 0.83
N PHE A 21 33.47 4.15 0.94
CA PHE A 21 32.38 5.10 0.77
C PHE A 21 31.85 5.10 -0.67
N VAL A 22 32.73 5.13 -1.68
CA VAL A 22 32.30 5.03 -3.09
C VAL A 22 31.63 3.69 -3.37
N GLN A 23 32.17 2.58 -2.87
CA GLN A 23 31.55 1.26 -3.00
C GLN A 23 30.17 1.23 -2.34
N SER A 24 29.98 1.80 -1.16
CA SER A 24 28.69 1.85 -0.48
C SER A 24 27.64 2.63 -1.30
N ILE A 25 28.06 3.74 -1.92
CA ILE A 25 27.19 4.52 -2.82
C ILE A 25 26.83 3.71 -4.08
N LEU A 26 27.80 3.04 -4.71
CA LEU A 26 27.57 2.24 -5.91
C LEU A 26 26.68 1.03 -5.63
N LEU A 27 26.90 0.34 -4.52
CA LEU A 27 26.04 -0.78 -4.09
C LEU A 27 24.64 -0.30 -3.74
N GLY A 28 24.50 0.84 -3.06
CA GLY A 28 23.20 1.47 -2.79
C GLY A 28 22.45 1.83 -4.08
N ARG A 29 23.14 2.39 -5.07
CA ARG A 29 22.56 2.68 -6.40
C ARG A 29 22.17 1.42 -7.17
N ALA A 30 22.95 0.35 -7.09
CA ALA A 30 22.64 -0.93 -7.73
C ALA A 30 21.41 -1.61 -7.12
N GLN A 31 21.18 -1.48 -5.82
CA GLN A 31 19.98 -1.94 -5.15
C GLN A 31 18.73 -1.12 -5.54
N LEU A 32 18.90 0.20 -5.70
CA LEU A 32 17.82 1.09 -6.17
C LEU A 32 17.43 0.82 -7.63
N GLY A 33 18.32 0.18 -8.42
CA GLY A 33 18.10 -0.13 -9.83
C GLY A 33 17.35 -1.45 -10.10
N LYS A 34 17.24 -2.36 -9.12
CA LYS A 34 16.53 -3.63 -9.33
C LYS A 34 15.02 -3.38 -9.35
N PRO A 35 14.29 -3.81 -10.41
CA PRO A 35 12.83 -3.64 -10.44
C PRO A 35 12.20 -4.29 -9.20
N LEU A 36 11.10 -3.70 -8.71
CA LEU A 36 10.31 -4.34 -7.65
C LEU A 36 9.77 -5.68 -8.16
N PRO A 37 9.61 -6.67 -7.27
CA PRO A 37 9.04 -7.96 -7.67
C PRO A 37 7.64 -7.78 -8.27
N ALA A 38 7.22 -8.72 -9.12
CA ALA A 38 5.86 -8.81 -9.62
C ALA A 38 5.22 -10.09 -9.06
N TYR A 39 4.09 -9.94 -8.40
CA TYR A 39 3.36 -11.04 -7.75
C TYR A 39 2.17 -11.52 -8.58
N GLY A 40 1.95 -10.94 -9.75
CA GLY A 40 0.90 -11.28 -10.69
C GLY A 40 0.18 -10.06 -11.25
N SER A 41 -0.64 -10.28 -12.26
CA SER A 41 -1.45 -9.24 -12.88
C SER A 41 -2.80 -9.11 -12.19
N VAL A 42 -3.26 -7.87 -12.04
CA VAL A 42 -4.61 -7.57 -11.58
C VAL A 42 -5.58 -7.79 -12.74
N GLY A 43 -6.61 -8.63 -12.52
CA GLY A 43 -7.66 -8.91 -13.49
C GLY A 43 -8.66 -7.76 -13.61
N ASP A 44 -9.46 -7.78 -14.67
CA ASP A 44 -10.54 -6.82 -14.87
C ASP A 44 -11.59 -6.91 -13.77
N PHE A 45 -12.11 -5.76 -13.38
CA PHE A 45 -13.20 -5.64 -12.41
C PHE A 45 -14.13 -4.48 -12.79
N SER A 46 -15.33 -4.50 -12.24
CA SER A 46 -16.30 -3.41 -12.34
C SER A 46 -17.00 -3.24 -10.99
N LEU A 47 -16.63 -2.20 -10.27
CA LEU A 47 -17.12 -1.87 -8.93
C LEU A 47 -17.69 -0.45 -8.92
N THR A 48 -18.25 -0.04 -7.80
CA THR A 48 -18.85 1.29 -7.64
C THR A 48 -18.13 2.04 -6.51
N ASN A 49 -17.82 3.32 -6.72
CA ASN A 49 -17.17 4.11 -5.67
C ASN A 49 -18.17 4.79 -4.73
N GLN A 50 -17.65 5.50 -3.73
CA GLN A 50 -18.42 6.27 -2.73
C GLN A 50 -19.31 7.37 -3.32
N ASP A 51 -19.10 7.77 -4.56
CA ASP A 51 -19.92 8.75 -5.29
C ASP A 51 -20.90 8.09 -6.26
N ALA A 52 -21.12 6.77 -6.11
CA ALA A 52 -21.95 5.94 -6.98
C ALA A 52 -21.51 5.94 -8.45
N GLN A 53 -20.22 6.17 -8.72
CA GLN A 53 -19.65 6.12 -10.05
C GLN A 53 -18.99 4.77 -10.32
N PRO A 54 -19.08 4.23 -11.54
CA PRO A 54 -18.41 2.99 -11.89
C PRO A 54 -16.88 3.18 -11.90
N VAL A 55 -16.18 2.20 -11.35
CA VAL A 55 -14.71 2.11 -11.35
C VAL A 55 -14.31 0.73 -11.87
N SER A 56 -13.41 0.72 -12.82
CA SER A 56 -12.87 -0.50 -13.42
C SER A 56 -11.34 -0.48 -13.42
N LEU A 57 -10.72 -1.57 -13.83
CA LEU A 57 -9.27 -1.59 -14.01
C LEU A 57 -8.81 -0.51 -14.99
N ALA A 58 -9.59 -0.22 -16.04
CA ALA A 58 -9.27 0.84 -17.00
C ALA A 58 -9.20 2.23 -16.34
N THR A 59 -10.00 2.49 -15.30
CA THR A 59 -9.95 3.73 -14.51
C THR A 59 -8.65 3.89 -13.73
N LEU A 60 -8.03 2.78 -13.31
CA LEU A 60 -6.80 2.77 -12.50
C LEU A 60 -5.52 2.54 -13.32
N ARG A 61 -5.62 2.05 -14.56
CA ARG A 61 -4.46 1.90 -15.44
C ARG A 61 -3.77 3.25 -15.67
N GLY A 62 -2.45 3.22 -15.76
CA GLY A 62 -1.63 4.43 -15.86
C GLY A 62 -1.33 5.10 -14.52
N HIS A 63 -1.99 4.68 -13.43
CA HIS A 63 -1.71 5.11 -12.08
C HIS A 63 -1.05 4.00 -11.26
N VAL A 64 -0.14 4.37 -10.37
CA VAL A 64 0.24 3.52 -9.24
C VAL A 64 -0.85 3.64 -8.18
N TRP A 65 -1.25 2.55 -7.57
CA TRP A 65 -2.25 2.61 -6.51
C TRP A 65 -1.97 1.65 -5.36
N VAL A 66 -2.33 2.10 -4.18
CA VAL A 66 -2.23 1.33 -2.93
C VAL A 66 -3.63 0.89 -2.54
N ALA A 67 -3.82 -0.39 -2.22
CA ALA A 67 -5.12 -0.90 -1.83
C ALA A 67 -5.09 -1.58 -0.46
N ASP A 68 -6.23 -1.49 0.22
CA ASP A 68 -6.58 -2.23 1.42
C ASP A 68 -8.03 -2.73 1.38
N VAL A 69 -8.35 -3.58 2.35
CA VAL A 69 -9.71 -4.14 2.53
C VAL A 69 -10.17 -3.86 3.94
N ILE A 70 -11.38 -3.29 4.08
CA ILE A 70 -12.01 -2.98 5.37
C ILE A 70 -13.50 -3.34 5.37
N PHE A 71 -14.18 -3.12 6.48
CA PHE A 71 -15.62 -2.89 6.54
C PHE A 71 -15.94 -1.78 7.55
N THR A 72 -16.95 -0.94 7.24
CA THR A 72 -17.15 0.32 7.97
C THR A 72 -17.60 0.15 9.41
N ARG A 73 -18.23 -0.99 9.73
CA ARG A 73 -18.70 -1.34 11.09
C ARG A 73 -17.63 -1.94 11.99
N CYS A 74 -16.40 -2.16 11.47
CA CYS A 74 -15.30 -2.67 12.26
C CYS A 74 -14.85 -1.68 13.34
N ALA A 75 -14.84 -2.10 14.59
CA ALA A 75 -14.45 -1.26 15.73
C ALA A 75 -12.94 -1.24 16.01
N GLY A 76 -12.15 -2.07 15.33
CA GLY A 76 -10.75 -2.32 15.65
C GLY A 76 -9.77 -2.05 14.49
N PRO A 77 -9.26 -3.11 13.84
CA PRO A 77 -8.14 -2.99 12.87
C PRO A 77 -8.45 -2.07 11.70
N CYS A 78 -9.68 -2.08 11.16
CA CYS A 78 -10.05 -1.23 10.02
C CYS A 78 -9.89 0.26 10.29
N LEU A 79 -10.20 0.72 11.51
CA LEU A 79 -9.99 2.12 11.89
C LEU A 79 -8.51 2.49 11.89
N LYS A 80 -7.64 1.56 12.30
CA LYS A 80 -6.19 1.76 12.26
C LYS A 80 -5.70 1.81 10.81
N MET A 81 -6.14 0.87 9.97
CA MET A 81 -5.79 0.84 8.55
C MET A 81 -6.23 2.12 7.82
N SER A 82 -7.46 2.57 8.06
CA SER A 82 -7.95 3.82 7.45
C SER A 82 -7.18 5.06 7.91
N ARG A 83 -6.68 5.10 9.17
CA ARG A 83 -5.76 6.16 9.61
C ARG A 83 -4.42 6.09 8.88
N GLN A 84 -3.89 4.89 8.68
CA GLN A 84 -2.64 4.69 7.91
C GLN A 84 -2.81 5.09 6.45
N MET A 85 -3.95 4.79 5.81
CA MET A 85 -4.27 5.26 4.46
C MET A 85 -4.37 6.79 4.40
N LYS A 86 -5.00 7.43 5.41
CA LYS A 86 -5.00 8.88 5.54
C LYS A 86 -3.57 9.44 5.63
N GLU A 87 -2.72 8.87 6.47
CA GLU A 87 -1.32 9.29 6.59
C GLU A 87 -0.54 9.12 5.28
N LEU A 88 -0.81 8.08 4.50
CA LEU A 88 -0.27 7.91 3.15
C LEU A 88 -0.76 9.03 2.22
N GLN A 89 -2.06 9.33 2.22
CA GLN A 89 -2.63 10.42 1.44
C GLN A 89 -1.92 11.75 1.72
N GLU A 90 -1.73 12.07 3.00
CA GLU A 90 -1.11 13.32 3.45
C GLU A 90 0.39 13.39 3.13
N ALA A 91 1.07 12.24 3.10
CA ALA A 91 2.51 12.15 2.82
C ALA A 91 2.85 12.09 1.33
N LEU A 92 1.88 11.75 0.48
CA LEU A 92 2.08 11.76 -0.97
C LEU A 92 2.24 13.19 -1.49
N PRO A 93 3.27 13.49 -2.30
CA PRO A 93 3.45 14.82 -2.90
C PRO A 93 2.22 15.25 -3.71
N ALA A 94 1.98 16.56 -3.81
CA ALA A 94 0.92 17.10 -4.66
C ALA A 94 1.10 16.73 -6.15
N SER A 95 2.34 16.51 -6.61
CA SER A 95 2.67 16.07 -7.95
C SER A 95 2.44 14.57 -8.20
N SER A 96 2.28 13.77 -7.14
CA SER A 96 2.03 12.33 -7.27
C SER A 96 0.65 12.07 -7.86
N GLN A 97 0.59 11.19 -8.85
CA GLN A 97 -0.65 10.71 -9.47
C GLN A 97 -1.14 9.39 -8.85
N ALA A 98 -0.48 8.93 -7.79
CA ALA A 98 -0.86 7.70 -7.11
C ALA A 98 -2.27 7.80 -6.52
N LYS A 99 -3.00 6.68 -6.60
CA LYS A 99 -4.35 6.53 -6.02
C LYS A 99 -4.31 5.67 -4.78
N LEU A 100 -5.29 5.85 -3.92
CA LEU A 100 -5.59 4.98 -2.80
C LEU A 100 -6.95 4.31 -3.06
N VAL A 101 -7.04 3.03 -2.78
CA VAL A 101 -8.25 2.22 -3.07
C VAL A 101 -8.57 1.39 -1.83
N THR A 102 -9.69 1.67 -1.22
CA THR A 102 -10.21 0.89 -0.10
C THR A 102 -11.41 0.08 -0.58
N LEU A 103 -11.35 -1.25 -0.47
CA LEU A 103 -12.45 -2.14 -0.80
C LEU A 103 -13.23 -2.49 0.48
N THR A 104 -14.53 -2.72 0.36
CA THR A 104 -15.31 -3.27 1.46
C THR A 104 -15.54 -4.76 1.32
N THR A 105 -15.44 -5.50 2.43
CA THR A 105 -15.83 -6.92 2.50
C THR A 105 -17.31 -7.10 2.87
N ASP A 106 -18.01 -6.02 3.26
CA ASP A 106 -19.41 -6.03 3.72
C ASP A 106 -20.32 -5.20 2.80
N PRO A 107 -20.42 -5.53 1.50
CA PRO A 107 -21.17 -4.71 0.54
C PRO A 107 -22.66 -4.66 0.81
N ASP A 108 -23.20 -5.60 1.57
CA ASP A 108 -24.62 -5.61 1.96
C ASP A 108 -24.95 -4.43 2.89
N PHE A 109 -23.98 -3.96 3.67
CA PHE A 109 -24.11 -2.78 4.51
C PHE A 109 -23.42 -1.57 3.90
N ASP A 110 -22.21 -1.73 3.41
CA ASP A 110 -21.32 -0.68 2.92
C ASP A 110 -21.70 -0.25 1.48
N ASN A 111 -22.88 0.32 1.32
CA ASN A 111 -23.31 0.94 0.08
C ASN A 111 -22.54 2.27 -0.17
N PRO A 112 -22.65 2.88 -1.36
CA PRO A 112 -21.93 4.12 -1.68
C PRO A 112 -22.15 5.26 -0.68
N ALA A 113 -23.36 5.43 -0.14
CA ALA A 113 -23.67 6.48 0.83
C ALA A 113 -22.98 6.25 2.17
N VAL A 114 -22.91 5.01 2.65
CA VAL A 114 -22.18 4.60 3.86
C VAL A 114 -20.68 4.82 3.66
N LEU A 115 -20.13 4.36 2.53
CA LEU A 115 -18.72 4.57 2.19
C LEU A 115 -18.38 6.05 2.06
N LYS A 116 -19.26 6.88 1.51
CA LYS A 116 -19.07 8.33 1.43
C LYS A 116 -19.00 8.98 2.80
N ALA A 117 -19.86 8.57 3.73
CA ALA A 117 -19.81 9.06 5.11
C ALA A 117 -18.52 8.63 5.81
N TYR A 118 -18.08 7.39 5.59
CA TYR A 118 -16.82 6.86 6.12
C TYR A 118 -15.61 7.60 5.54
N ALA A 119 -15.55 7.80 4.22
CA ALA A 119 -14.50 8.55 3.54
C ALA A 119 -14.33 9.97 4.10
N ARG A 120 -15.46 10.68 4.32
CA ARG A 120 -15.47 12.01 4.95
C ARG A 120 -14.89 12.01 6.35
N ARG A 121 -15.16 10.98 7.16
CA ARG A 121 -14.61 10.84 8.52
C ARG A 121 -13.08 10.83 8.54
N PHE A 122 -12.45 10.28 7.49
CA PHE A 122 -11.00 10.23 7.34
C PHE A 122 -10.42 11.36 6.50
N GLY A 123 -11.25 12.29 5.99
CA GLY A 123 -10.80 13.39 5.15
C GLY A 123 -10.25 12.91 3.81
N ALA A 124 -10.86 11.89 3.22
CA ALA A 124 -10.46 11.37 1.92
C ALA A 124 -10.68 12.42 0.83
N ASP A 125 -9.64 12.64 0.01
CA ASP A 125 -9.74 13.38 -1.24
C ASP A 125 -10.33 12.47 -2.32
N ASN A 126 -11.52 12.77 -2.81
CA ASN A 126 -12.25 11.96 -3.79
C ASN A 126 -11.48 11.77 -5.11
N ASN A 127 -10.55 12.68 -5.45
CA ASN A 127 -9.70 12.54 -6.62
C ASN A 127 -8.54 11.56 -6.40
N ARG A 128 -8.22 11.26 -5.16
CA ARG A 128 -7.06 10.43 -4.79
C ARG A 128 -7.45 9.13 -4.10
N TRP A 129 -8.46 9.14 -3.24
CA TRP A 129 -8.83 7.99 -2.42
C TRP A 129 -10.25 7.52 -2.74
N LEU A 130 -10.34 6.35 -3.35
CA LEU A 130 -11.57 5.69 -3.75
C LEU A 130 -11.95 4.61 -2.74
N PHE A 131 -13.22 4.58 -2.36
CA PHE A 131 -13.81 3.52 -1.55
C PHE A 131 -14.77 2.73 -2.43
N LEU A 132 -14.51 1.44 -2.61
CA LEU A 132 -15.20 0.62 -3.60
C LEU A 132 -16.12 -0.41 -2.93
N THR A 133 -17.31 -0.54 -3.50
CA THR A 133 -18.30 -1.57 -3.20
C THR A 133 -18.85 -2.18 -4.49
N GLY A 134 -19.60 -3.28 -4.38
CA GLY A 134 -20.18 -3.95 -5.53
C GLY A 134 -20.83 -5.28 -5.15
N ALA A 135 -21.04 -6.15 -6.13
CA ALA A 135 -21.55 -7.48 -5.85
C ALA A 135 -20.52 -8.28 -5.00
N LYS A 136 -21.00 -8.90 -3.91
CA LYS A 136 -20.16 -9.63 -2.92
C LYS A 136 -19.19 -10.61 -3.58
N GLN A 137 -19.68 -11.37 -4.55
CA GLN A 137 -18.84 -12.36 -5.26
C GLN A 137 -17.76 -11.70 -6.11
N GLN A 138 -18.03 -10.55 -6.72
CA GLN A 138 -17.02 -9.80 -7.49
C GLN A 138 -15.95 -9.22 -6.59
N LEU A 139 -16.34 -8.63 -5.44
CA LEU A 139 -15.40 -8.12 -4.45
C LEU A 139 -14.50 -9.24 -3.93
N LEU A 140 -15.06 -10.35 -3.46
CA LEU A 140 -14.31 -11.49 -2.96
C LEU A 140 -13.33 -12.03 -4.01
N SER A 141 -13.79 -12.21 -5.26
CA SER A 141 -12.93 -12.68 -6.35
C SER A 141 -11.79 -11.71 -6.67
N PHE A 142 -12.06 -10.41 -6.62
CA PHE A 142 -11.07 -9.36 -6.86
C PHE A 142 -10.04 -9.27 -5.72
N GLU A 143 -10.50 -9.25 -4.48
CA GLU A 143 -9.67 -9.19 -3.28
C GLU A 143 -8.71 -10.38 -3.20
N THR A 144 -9.25 -11.59 -3.28
CA THR A 144 -8.45 -12.82 -3.12
C THR A 144 -7.70 -13.21 -4.38
N GLY A 145 -8.35 -13.15 -5.53
CA GLY A 145 -7.79 -13.57 -6.81
C GLY A 145 -6.72 -12.62 -7.35
N SER A 146 -7.02 -11.32 -7.40
CA SER A 146 -6.15 -10.32 -8.00
C SER A 146 -5.21 -9.66 -6.98
N LEU A 147 -5.72 -9.23 -5.85
CA LEU A 147 -4.95 -8.45 -4.87
C LEU A 147 -4.25 -9.30 -3.81
N LYS A 148 -4.59 -10.60 -3.71
CA LYS A 148 -4.06 -11.52 -2.69
C LYS A 148 -4.38 -11.05 -1.25
N LEU A 149 -5.47 -10.29 -1.11
CA LEU A 149 -6.01 -9.87 0.18
C LEU A 149 -7.03 -10.90 0.66
N THR A 150 -7.04 -11.17 1.95
CA THR A 150 -7.94 -12.17 2.54
C THR A 150 -9.01 -11.48 3.37
N ALA A 151 -10.26 -11.81 3.09
CA ALA A 151 -11.40 -11.48 3.93
C ALA A 151 -12.29 -12.74 4.03
N ILE A 152 -12.43 -13.28 5.23
CA ILE A 152 -13.21 -14.48 5.51
C ILE A 152 -14.35 -14.09 6.45
N GLU A 153 -15.59 -14.32 6.04
CA GLU A 153 -16.75 -14.10 6.89
C GLU A 153 -16.75 -15.12 8.03
N LYS A 154 -16.81 -14.62 9.28
CA LYS A 154 -16.93 -15.47 10.47
C LYS A 154 -18.33 -16.07 10.57
N GLN A 155 -18.40 -17.36 10.88
CA GLN A 155 -19.66 -17.98 11.23
C GLN A 155 -20.24 -17.32 12.49
N PRO A 156 -21.57 -17.25 12.66
CA PRO A 156 -22.18 -16.60 13.82
C PRO A 156 -21.62 -17.08 15.17
N ALA A 157 -21.27 -18.37 15.26
CA ALA A 157 -20.72 -18.97 16.47
C ALA A 157 -19.25 -18.58 16.77
N GLU A 158 -18.54 -18.02 15.78
CA GLU A 158 -17.12 -17.61 15.88
C GLU A 158 -16.96 -16.13 16.20
N ARG A 159 -18.10 -15.39 16.24
CA ARG A 159 -18.09 -13.94 16.48
C ARG A 159 -18.02 -13.63 17.95
N GLU A 160 -17.02 -12.88 18.36
CA GLU A 160 -16.86 -12.39 19.74
C GLU A 160 -17.82 -11.24 20.08
N SER A 161 -18.34 -10.56 19.05
CA SER A 161 -19.30 -9.46 19.18
C SER A 161 -20.17 -9.33 17.91
N PRO A 162 -21.31 -8.61 17.95
CA PRO A 162 -22.16 -8.41 16.79
C PRO A 162 -21.48 -7.74 15.59
N VAL A 163 -20.36 -7.04 15.80
CA VAL A 163 -19.57 -6.36 14.75
C VAL A 163 -18.30 -7.10 14.37
N ASP A 164 -18.04 -8.26 14.96
CA ASP A 164 -16.91 -9.13 14.61
C ASP A 164 -17.30 -10.06 13.46
N LEU A 165 -17.43 -9.47 12.27
CA LEU A 165 -18.02 -10.13 11.11
C LEU A 165 -17.02 -10.89 10.24
N PHE A 166 -15.77 -10.41 10.18
CA PHE A 166 -14.78 -10.91 9.24
C PHE A 166 -13.39 -11.07 9.87
N ILE A 167 -12.69 -12.12 9.44
CA ILE A 167 -11.22 -12.20 9.56
C ILE A 167 -10.68 -11.54 8.29
N HIS A 168 -9.97 -10.44 8.42
CA HIS A 168 -9.33 -9.78 7.29
C HIS A 168 -7.86 -9.52 7.57
N SER A 169 -7.06 -9.50 6.50
CA SER A 169 -5.65 -9.16 6.58
C SER A 169 -5.46 -7.68 6.87
N THR A 170 -4.44 -7.36 7.67
CA THR A 170 -3.97 -5.97 7.86
C THR A 170 -2.87 -5.62 6.86
N ILE A 171 -3.13 -5.89 5.59
CA ILE A 171 -2.16 -5.82 4.50
C ILE A 171 -2.55 -4.67 3.57
N PHE A 172 -1.54 -3.91 3.15
CA PHE A 172 -1.64 -3.00 2.01
C PHE A 172 -0.90 -3.60 0.84
N VAL A 173 -1.46 -3.44 -0.35
CA VAL A 173 -0.83 -3.88 -1.59
C VAL A 173 -0.59 -2.69 -2.51
N ILE A 174 0.45 -2.79 -3.35
CA ILE A 174 0.74 -1.78 -4.37
C ILE A 174 0.64 -2.41 -5.74
N VAL A 175 -0.05 -1.72 -6.63
CA VAL A 175 -0.19 -2.06 -8.04
C VAL A 175 0.42 -0.95 -8.89
N ASP A 176 1.13 -1.33 -9.95
CA ASP A 176 1.76 -0.39 -10.86
C ASP A 176 0.83 0.08 -11.99
N LYS A 177 1.35 0.97 -12.85
CA LYS A 177 0.65 1.54 -14.00
C LYS A 177 0.18 0.50 -15.02
N GLN A 178 0.86 -0.66 -15.08
CA GLN A 178 0.56 -1.77 -15.98
C GLN A 178 -0.37 -2.80 -15.33
N ALA A 179 -0.93 -2.48 -14.15
CA ALA A 179 -1.78 -3.36 -13.36
C ALA A 179 -1.07 -4.64 -12.87
N GLN A 180 0.23 -4.54 -12.54
CA GLN A 180 0.96 -5.61 -11.89
C GLN A 180 0.99 -5.38 -10.38
N LEU A 181 0.74 -6.41 -9.59
CA LEU A 181 0.91 -6.39 -8.13
C LEU A 181 2.41 -6.39 -7.82
N ARG A 182 2.91 -5.30 -7.21
CA ARG A 182 4.34 -5.03 -7.04
C ARG A 182 4.80 -4.98 -5.59
N GLY A 183 3.91 -4.99 -4.64
CA GLY A 183 4.24 -4.97 -3.21
C GLY A 183 3.09 -5.45 -2.34
N ILE A 184 3.45 -6.11 -1.23
CA ILE A 184 2.54 -6.60 -0.20
C ILE A 184 3.16 -6.18 1.14
N PHE A 185 2.44 -5.40 1.93
CA PHE A 185 2.95 -4.79 3.17
C PHE A 185 2.00 -5.09 4.32
N GLU A 186 2.49 -5.82 5.29
CA GLU A 186 1.78 -6.02 6.56
C GLU A 186 1.87 -4.73 7.39
N THR A 187 0.72 -4.19 7.83
CA THR A 187 0.66 -2.86 8.47
C THR A 187 0.44 -2.92 9.96
N SER A 188 0.20 -4.12 10.51
CA SER A 188 0.10 -4.37 11.95
C SER A 188 0.41 -5.81 12.29
N GLY A 189 0.94 -6.04 13.47
CA GLY A 189 1.38 -7.34 13.99
C GLY A 189 2.51 -7.16 14.98
N GLU A 190 2.94 -8.27 15.58
CA GLU A 190 4.10 -8.26 16.46
C GLU A 190 5.37 -7.93 15.67
N GLY A 191 6.16 -6.98 16.15
CA GLY A 191 7.38 -6.52 15.47
C GLY A 191 7.16 -5.58 14.27
N ILE A 192 5.92 -5.27 13.89
CA ILE A 192 5.62 -4.33 12.80
C ILE A 192 5.65 -2.90 13.31
N ASN A 193 6.53 -2.08 12.71
CA ASN A 193 6.57 -0.63 12.92
C ASN A 193 5.77 0.09 11.81
N PRO A 194 4.58 0.64 12.08
CA PRO A 194 3.76 1.28 11.06
C PRO A 194 4.42 2.46 10.35
N ALA A 195 5.30 3.19 11.04
CA ALA A 195 6.02 4.32 10.44
C ALA A 195 7.04 3.86 9.39
N GLU A 196 7.74 2.76 9.65
CA GLU A 196 8.67 2.17 8.68
C GLU A 196 7.92 1.60 7.47
N VAL A 197 6.81 0.91 7.71
CA VAL A 197 5.95 0.38 6.64
C VAL A 197 5.43 1.51 5.75
N LYS A 198 4.98 2.62 6.35
CA LYS A 198 4.57 3.82 5.61
C LYS A 198 5.69 4.33 4.69
N GLU A 199 6.91 4.47 5.20
CA GLU A 199 8.05 4.92 4.39
C GLU A 199 8.41 3.92 3.27
N GLN A 200 8.30 2.62 3.52
CA GLN A 200 8.49 1.57 2.50
C GLN A 200 7.45 1.70 1.39
N ILE A 201 6.17 1.89 1.73
CA ILE A 201 5.09 2.10 0.76
C ILE A 201 5.33 3.36 -0.05
N LEU A 202 5.65 4.49 0.58
CA LEU A 202 5.94 5.75 -0.10
C LEU A 202 7.15 5.64 -1.03
N ALA A 203 8.20 4.92 -0.62
CA ALA A 203 9.36 4.65 -1.44
C ALA A 203 9.01 3.80 -2.67
N ALA A 204 8.17 2.77 -2.49
CA ALA A 204 7.69 1.91 -3.57
C ALA A 204 6.82 2.71 -4.56
N VAL A 205 5.89 3.54 -4.08
CA VAL A 205 5.06 4.43 -4.92
C VAL A 205 5.95 5.35 -5.75
N ARG A 206 6.86 6.10 -5.11
CA ARG A 206 7.79 7.01 -5.81
C ARG A 206 8.63 6.31 -6.89
N ARG A 207 8.99 5.06 -6.65
CA ARG A 207 9.76 4.26 -7.59
C ARG A 207 8.90 3.84 -8.79
N LEU A 208 7.72 3.27 -8.54
CA LEU A 208 6.81 2.80 -9.58
C LEU A 208 6.26 3.95 -10.43
N GLU A 209 6.07 5.15 -9.86
CA GLU A 209 5.71 6.34 -10.63
C GLU A 209 6.78 6.75 -11.65
N ARG A 210 8.05 6.42 -11.39
CA ARG A 210 9.18 6.67 -12.33
C ARG A 210 9.41 5.55 -13.34
N GLU A 211 8.90 4.35 -13.08
CA GLU A 211 8.92 3.25 -14.06
C GLU A 211 7.94 3.59 -15.20
N SER A 212 8.40 3.45 -16.45
CA SER A 212 7.62 3.70 -17.68
C SER A 212 6.73 2.50 -18.02
#